data_bf8ef066c086c3acde08565a0f512b48
#
_entry.id   bf8ef066c086c3acde08565a0f512b48
#
_cell.length_a   1.000
_cell.length_b   1.000
_cell.length_c   1.000
_cell.angle_alpha   90.00
_cell.angle_beta   90.00
_cell.angle_gamma   90.00
#
_symmetry.space_group_name_H-M   'P 1'
#
loop_
_entity.id
_entity.type
_entity.pdbx_description
1 polymer ?
#
loop_
_entity_poly.entity_id
_entity_poly.type
_entity_poly.pdbx_seq_one_letter_code
_entity_poly.pdbx_strand_id
1 'polypeptide(L)'
;SEDAISPELYPDVFSTNKFLIDLLRAPVQTTKGKKYKSYVDYTQSEERSTWWSSAIKGAVAGVKHLFGNKVTQMQFPQKDIDPSYLTLAEEQIVDQIRSSVSCSVDKETNVITIRATAQDPLVAKMLTDDAQKRLQDFITEYRTNKARTDYAYYVSLEKQLRGKYKAAQKKYASYADSHQSLELKSYETVLVDLENEMQNAFNAYTQMKQQVQMAEAKIQERTPVFTTIEDSYVPTKPVAPKKALILVAYLMISVLGTAGYYYLKLLFGKKVY
;
A
#
# COMPACT_ATOMS: atom_id res chain seq x y z
N SER A 1 -14.99 -19.12 -4.15
CA SER A 1 -13.97 -18.44 -3.34
C SER A 1 -14.36 -16.95 -3.21
N GLU A 2 -15.25 -16.64 -2.25
CA GLU A 2 -15.88 -15.31 -2.10
C GLU A 2 -15.00 -14.27 -1.34
N ASP A 3 -13.79 -14.60 -0.92
CA ASP A 3 -12.97 -13.73 -0.04
C ASP A 3 -11.74 -13.11 -0.75
N ALA A 4 -11.66 -13.15 -2.08
CA ALA A 4 -10.52 -12.54 -2.78
C ALA A 4 -10.95 -11.17 -3.34
N ILE A 5 -10.22 -10.10 -3.00
CA ILE A 5 -10.34 -8.82 -3.72
C ILE A 5 -10.18 -9.12 -5.22
N SER A 6 -11.20 -8.77 -6.00
CA SER A 6 -11.11 -8.79 -7.47
C SER A 6 -9.94 -7.91 -7.91
N PRO A 7 -9.15 -8.31 -8.91
CA PRO A 7 -8.10 -7.45 -9.47
C PRO A 7 -8.58 -6.06 -9.86
N GLU A 8 -9.85 -5.91 -10.20
CA GLU A 8 -10.48 -4.62 -10.51
C GLU A 8 -10.41 -3.60 -9.38
N LEU A 9 -10.27 -4.04 -8.11
CA LEU A 9 -10.16 -3.16 -6.95
C LEU A 9 -8.72 -2.71 -6.63
N TYR A 10 -7.71 -3.24 -7.32
CA TYR A 10 -6.32 -2.85 -7.06
C TYR A 10 -6.04 -1.37 -7.34
N PRO A 11 -6.59 -0.73 -8.40
CA PRO A 11 -6.48 0.71 -8.59
C PRO A 11 -7.10 1.52 -7.44
N ASP A 12 -8.20 1.04 -6.85
CA ASP A 12 -8.85 1.72 -5.73
C ASP A 12 -7.98 1.66 -4.47
N VAL A 13 -7.41 0.48 -4.17
CA VAL A 13 -6.45 0.31 -3.08
C VAL A 13 -5.25 1.23 -3.27
N PHE A 14 -4.70 1.27 -4.50
CA PHE A 14 -3.55 2.09 -4.87
C PHE A 14 -3.82 3.59 -4.67
N SER A 15 -5.06 4.03 -4.83
CA SER A 15 -5.48 5.43 -4.67
C SER A 15 -5.80 5.83 -3.22
N THR A 16 -5.79 4.88 -2.26
CA THR A 16 -6.09 5.18 -0.86
C THR A 16 -5.02 6.09 -0.22
N ASN A 17 -5.45 6.97 0.70
CA ASN A 17 -4.54 7.84 1.43
C ASN A 17 -3.44 7.04 2.15
N LYS A 18 -3.80 5.91 2.78
CA LYS A 18 -2.84 5.05 3.47
C LYS A 18 -1.72 4.58 2.54
N PHE A 19 -2.08 4.04 1.37
CA PHE A 19 -1.10 3.56 0.39
C PHE A 19 -0.19 4.68 -0.11
N LEU A 20 -0.77 5.84 -0.44
CA LEU A 20 -0.02 6.99 -0.94
C LEU A 20 0.91 7.60 0.13
N ILE A 21 0.48 7.66 1.40
CA ILE A 21 1.32 8.12 2.51
C ILE A 21 2.50 7.18 2.73
N ASP A 22 2.27 5.87 2.68
CA ASP A 22 3.34 4.89 2.79
C ASP A 22 4.34 5.00 1.62
N LEU A 23 3.85 5.30 0.41
CA LEU A 23 4.69 5.54 -0.76
C LEU A 23 5.51 6.84 -0.64
N LEU A 24 4.96 7.90 -0.03
CA LEU A 24 5.66 9.15 0.25
C LEU A 24 6.89 8.95 1.16
N ARG A 25 6.89 7.91 1.99
CA ARG A 25 8.01 7.56 2.88
C ARG A 25 9.11 6.75 2.19
N ALA A 26 8.93 6.38 0.91
CA ALA A 26 9.92 5.59 0.17
C ALA A 26 11.25 6.34 0.04
N PRO A 27 12.38 5.71 0.38
CA PRO A 27 13.70 6.30 0.16
C PRO A 27 13.98 6.37 -1.34
N VAL A 28 14.50 7.50 -1.82
CA VAL A 28 14.80 7.69 -3.24
C VAL A 28 16.22 8.23 -3.45
N GLN A 29 16.74 7.97 -4.64
CA GLN A 29 18.04 8.45 -5.07
C GLN A 29 17.93 9.04 -6.47
N THR A 30 18.57 10.21 -6.68
CA THR A 30 18.61 10.85 -7.99
C THR A 30 19.73 10.25 -8.86
N THR A 31 19.64 10.45 -10.17
CA THR A 31 20.70 10.09 -11.14
C THR A 31 22.02 10.76 -10.83
N LYS A 32 22.03 11.88 -10.11
CA LYS A 32 23.24 12.59 -9.65
C LYS A 32 23.86 11.97 -8.38
N GLY A 33 23.32 10.86 -7.88
CA GLY A 33 23.83 10.16 -6.70
C GLY A 33 23.35 10.73 -5.36
N LYS A 34 22.53 11.77 -5.33
CA LYS A 34 22.00 12.35 -4.09
C LYS A 34 20.89 11.46 -3.53
N LYS A 35 21.00 11.09 -2.25
CA LYS A 35 20.07 10.21 -1.55
C LYS A 35 19.13 11.03 -0.65
N TYR A 36 17.86 10.67 -0.64
CA TYR A 36 16.81 11.24 0.20
C TYR A 36 16.20 10.15 1.07
N LYS A 37 15.86 10.49 2.31
CA LYS A 37 15.25 9.54 3.25
C LYS A 37 13.82 9.20 2.86
N SER A 38 13.14 10.13 2.16
CA SER A 38 11.77 9.96 1.70
C SER A 38 11.55 10.65 0.35
N TYR A 39 10.52 10.22 -0.39
CA TYR A 39 10.09 10.91 -1.61
C TYR A 39 9.64 12.35 -1.32
N VAL A 40 9.07 12.59 -0.13
CA VAL A 40 8.71 13.95 0.32
C VAL A 40 9.92 14.85 0.38
N ASP A 41 11.03 14.41 0.99
CA ASP A 41 12.27 15.19 1.09
C ASP A 41 12.82 15.54 -0.30
N TYR A 42 12.69 14.61 -1.25
CA TYR A 42 13.06 14.84 -2.64
C TYR A 42 12.19 15.91 -3.29
N THR A 43 10.86 15.81 -3.19
CA THR A 43 9.93 16.77 -3.83
C THR A 43 10.12 18.18 -3.29
N GLN A 44 10.35 18.32 -2.00
CA GLN A 44 10.56 19.62 -1.36
C GLN A 44 11.90 20.27 -1.73
N SER A 45 12.95 19.47 -1.96
CA SER A 45 14.30 19.99 -2.17
C SER A 45 14.72 20.11 -3.64
N GLU A 46 14.23 19.24 -4.53
CA GLU A 46 14.70 19.16 -5.91
C GLU A 46 13.63 19.46 -6.96
N GLU A 47 12.33 19.30 -6.65
CA GLU A 47 11.30 19.58 -7.62
C GLU A 47 11.21 21.08 -7.90
N ARG A 48 11.69 21.47 -9.07
CA ARG A 48 11.61 22.84 -9.56
C ARG A 48 10.18 23.12 -10.02
N SER A 49 9.55 24.11 -9.41
CA SER A 49 8.35 24.68 -9.99
C SER A 49 8.68 25.23 -11.40
N THR A 50 7.84 24.94 -12.38
CA THR A 50 8.01 25.49 -13.73
C THR A 50 8.05 27.03 -13.66
N TRP A 51 8.93 27.68 -14.44
CA TRP A 51 9.11 29.14 -14.40
C TRP A 51 7.81 29.92 -14.60
N TRP A 52 6.89 29.38 -15.41
CA TRP A 52 5.56 29.98 -15.65
C TRP A 52 4.60 29.73 -14.49
N SER A 53 4.71 28.65 -13.72
CA SER A 53 3.93 28.45 -12.49
C SER A 53 4.38 29.39 -11.40
N SER A 54 5.67 29.72 -11.30
CA SER A 54 6.16 30.76 -10.41
C SER A 54 5.73 32.17 -10.85
N ALA A 55 5.65 32.42 -12.17
CA ALA A 55 5.10 33.68 -12.71
C ALA A 55 3.60 33.82 -12.42
N ILE A 56 2.82 32.75 -12.60
CA ILE A 56 1.39 32.72 -12.25
C ILE A 56 1.20 32.83 -10.72
N LYS A 57 2.00 32.12 -9.92
CA LYS A 57 1.99 32.27 -8.46
C LYS A 57 2.36 33.68 -8.03
N GLY A 58 3.29 34.32 -8.72
CA GLY A 58 3.65 35.73 -8.51
C GLY A 58 2.51 36.72 -8.86
N ALA A 59 1.84 36.50 -10.00
CA ALA A 59 0.70 37.31 -10.42
C ALA A 59 -0.51 37.09 -9.46
N VAL A 60 -0.79 35.85 -9.08
CA VAL A 60 -1.84 35.52 -8.10
C VAL A 60 -1.47 35.98 -6.69
N ALA A 61 -0.18 35.95 -6.31
CA ALA A 61 0.30 36.48 -5.03
C ALA A 61 0.13 38.02 -4.98
N GLY A 62 0.35 38.74 -6.08
CA GLY A 62 0.07 40.16 -6.20
C GLY A 62 -1.40 40.48 -5.97
N VAL A 63 -2.31 39.65 -6.45
CA VAL A 63 -3.77 39.77 -6.19
C VAL A 63 -4.12 39.34 -4.75
N LYS A 64 -3.44 38.27 -4.23
CA LYS A 64 -3.65 37.79 -2.85
C LYS A 64 -3.09 38.74 -1.77
N HIS A 65 -2.12 39.59 -2.08
CA HIS A 65 -1.68 40.65 -1.15
C HIS A 65 -2.79 41.64 -0.84
N LEU A 66 -3.80 41.74 -1.69
CA LEU A 66 -5.03 42.50 -1.44
C LEU A 66 -6.06 41.74 -0.57
N PHE A 67 -5.91 40.42 -0.41
CA PHE A 67 -6.86 39.56 0.31
C PHE A 67 -6.20 38.65 1.39
N GLY A 68 -5.09 39.05 1.93
CA GLY A 68 -4.47 38.59 3.17
C GLY A 68 -4.57 37.09 3.48
N ASN A 69 -3.75 36.23 2.85
CA ASN A 69 -3.43 34.93 3.40
C ASN A 69 -1.93 34.63 3.25
N LYS A 70 -1.25 34.51 4.39
CA LYS A 70 0.16 34.05 4.49
C LYS A 70 0.28 32.67 3.92
N VAL A 71 1.03 32.52 2.83
CA VAL A 71 1.51 31.21 2.37
C VAL A 71 2.57 30.74 3.36
N THR A 72 2.18 29.91 4.32
CA THR A 72 3.10 29.26 5.25
C THR A 72 3.97 28.29 4.44
N GLN A 73 5.29 28.38 4.59
CA GLN A 73 6.21 27.35 4.07
C GLN A 73 5.78 26.01 4.67
N MET A 74 5.39 25.08 3.81
CA MET A 74 4.94 23.76 4.21
C MET A 74 6.15 22.97 4.72
N GLN A 75 6.34 22.91 6.03
CA GLN A 75 7.17 21.90 6.66
C GLN A 75 6.32 20.66 6.86
N PHE A 76 6.74 19.57 6.25
CA PHE A 76 6.11 18.26 6.47
C PHE A 76 6.38 17.87 7.92
N PRO A 77 5.38 17.55 8.74
CA PRO A 77 5.62 17.06 10.08
C PRO A 77 6.39 15.74 9.99
N GLN A 78 7.52 15.64 10.70
CA GLN A 78 8.28 14.38 10.87
C GLN A 78 7.50 13.33 11.69
N LYS A 79 6.28 13.66 12.11
CA LYS A 79 5.37 12.83 12.89
C LYS A 79 4.51 11.97 11.96
N ASP A 80 4.12 10.80 12.43
CA ASP A 80 3.21 9.90 11.71
C ASP A 80 1.95 10.64 11.23
N ILE A 81 1.76 10.65 9.90
CA ILE A 81 0.57 11.22 9.28
C ILE A 81 -0.56 10.23 9.51
N ASP A 82 -1.66 10.68 10.09
CA ASP A 82 -2.88 9.90 10.21
C ASP A 82 -3.63 9.92 8.86
N PRO A 83 -3.78 8.75 8.20
CA PRO A 83 -4.49 8.67 6.92
C PRO A 83 -5.96 9.12 7.00
N SER A 84 -6.54 9.11 8.22
CA SER A 84 -7.94 9.46 8.46
C SER A 84 -8.14 10.96 8.72
N TYR A 85 -7.06 11.69 9.04
CA TYR A 85 -7.10 13.11 9.34
C TYR A 85 -5.88 13.82 8.76
N LEU A 86 -6.05 14.38 7.57
CA LEU A 86 -5.00 15.14 6.88
C LEU A 86 -5.20 16.64 7.11
N THR A 87 -4.11 17.33 7.36
CA THR A 87 -4.08 18.81 7.27
C THR A 87 -4.09 19.23 5.79
N LEU A 88 -4.47 20.46 5.50
CA LEU A 88 -4.50 21.00 4.13
C LEU A 88 -3.14 20.83 3.41
N ALA A 89 -2.03 20.96 4.15
CA ALA A 89 -0.69 20.79 3.60
C ALA A 89 -0.39 19.33 3.25
N GLU A 90 -0.78 18.40 4.11
CA GLU A 90 -0.62 16.96 3.88
C GLU A 90 -1.49 16.48 2.72
N GLU A 91 -2.74 16.97 2.63
CA GLU A 91 -3.64 16.67 1.53
C GLU A 91 -3.04 17.09 0.18
N GLN A 92 -2.46 18.27 0.09
CA GLN A 92 -1.82 18.75 -1.15
C GLN A 92 -0.65 17.87 -1.58
N ILE A 93 0.15 17.34 -0.64
CA ILE A 93 1.27 16.44 -0.95
C ILE A 93 0.75 15.06 -1.36
N VAL A 94 -0.29 14.56 -0.70
CA VAL A 94 -0.96 13.30 -1.09
C VAL A 94 -1.58 13.43 -2.48
N ASP A 95 -2.18 14.57 -2.83
CA ASP A 95 -2.71 14.80 -4.17
C ASP A 95 -1.61 14.93 -5.22
N GLN A 96 -0.47 15.49 -4.87
CA GLN A 96 0.68 15.56 -5.76
C GLN A 96 1.17 14.15 -6.11
N ILE A 97 1.37 13.27 -5.12
CA ILE A 97 1.78 11.88 -5.41
C ILE A 97 0.68 11.12 -6.13
N ARG A 98 -0.60 11.32 -5.77
CA ARG A 98 -1.74 10.70 -6.46
C ARG A 98 -1.73 11.02 -7.96
N SER A 99 -1.35 12.23 -8.34
CA SER A 99 -1.22 12.63 -9.75
C SER A 99 0.06 12.08 -10.42
N SER A 100 1.06 11.72 -9.63
CA SER A 100 2.37 11.26 -10.11
C SER A 100 2.43 9.75 -10.29
N VAL A 101 1.54 8.99 -9.65
CA VAL A 101 1.50 7.53 -9.73
C VAL A 101 0.13 7.05 -10.21
N SER A 102 0.10 5.95 -10.94
CA SER A 102 -1.14 5.34 -11.40
C SER A 102 -1.03 3.83 -11.45
N CYS A 103 -2.14 3.16 -11.16
CA CYS A 103 -2.32 1.73 -11.31
C CYS A 103 -3.53 1.49 -12.20
N SER A 104 -3.41 0.58 -13.16
CA SER A 104 -4.51 0.14 -14.01
C SER A 104 -4.46 -1.36 -14.19
N VAL A 105 -5.63 -1.97 -14.33
CA VAL A 105 -5.78 -3.41 -14.57
C VAL A 105 -6.51 -3.58 -15.90
N ASP A 106 -5.93 -4.38 -16.76
CA ASP A 106 -6.58 -4.84 -17.98
C ASP A 106 -7.60 -5.94 -17.62
N LYS A 107 -8.87 -5.74 -17.99
CA LYS A 107 -9.96 -6.65 -17.62
C LYS A 107 -9.93 -7.98 -18.38
N GLU A 108 -9.30 -8.01 -19.55
CA GLU A 108 -9.23 -9.23 -20.36
C GLU A 108 -8.04 -10.10 -19.97
N THR A 109 -6.90 -9.47 -19.69
CA THR A 109 -5.65 -10.17 -19.43
C THR A 109 -5.31 -10.24 -17.93
N ASN A 110 -6.00 -9.49 -17.07
CA ASN A 110 -5.68 -9.27 -15.64
C ASN A 110 -4.26 -8.73 -15.40
N VAL A 111 -3.65 -8.12 -16.42
CA VAL A 111 -2.33 -7.49 -16.30
C VAL A 111 -2.45 -6.19 -15.52
N ILE A 112 -1.66 -6.10 -14.46
CA ILE A 112 -1.57 -4.88 -13.62
C ILE A 112 -0.45 -4.02 -14.18
N THR A 113 -0.77 -2.79 -14.55
CA THR A 113 0.20 -1.80 -15.03
C THR A 113 0.35 -0.69 -14.00
N ILE A 114 1.56 -0.53 -13.46
CA ILE A 114 1.91 0.56 -12.54
C ILE A 114 2.80 1.56 -13.28
N ARG A 115 2.49 2.84 -13.17
CA ARG A 115 3.28 3.94 -13.73
C ARG A 115 3.57 4.97 -12.66
N ALA A 116 4.80 5.47 -12.65
CA ALA A 116 5.18 6.61 -11.86
C ALA A 116 5.89 7.67 -12.72
N THR A 117 5.69 8.93 -12.37
CA THR A 117 6.26 10.09 -13.04
C THR A 117 7.00 10.94 -12.02
N ALA A 118 8.27 11.26 -12.28
CA ALA A 118 9.08 12.17 -11.46
C ALA A 118 9.98 13.04 -12.36
N GLN A 119 10.54 14.10 -11.81
CA GLN A 119 11.48 14.95 -12.57
C GLN A 119 12.83 14.26 -12.82
N ASP A 120 13.24 13.37 -11.93
CA ASP A 120 14.44 12.53 -12.11
C ASP A 120 14.04 11.12 -12.56
N PRO A 121 14.63 10.59 -13.66
CA PRO A 121 14.23 9.29 -14.20
C PRO A 121 14.54 8.12 -13.25
N LEU A 122 15.59 8.19 -12.42
CA LEU A 122 15.90 7.16 -11.44
C LEU A 122 14.89 7.16 -10.30
N VAL A 123 14.44 8.34 -9.85
CA VAL A 123 13.39 8.48 -8.85
C VAL A 123 12.07 7.90 -9.37
N ALA A 124 11.71 8.14 -10.64
CA ALA A 124 10.52 7.55 -11.25
C ALA A 124 10.57 6.01 -11.22
N LYS A 125 11.72 5.42 -11.57
CA LYS A 125 11.93 3.97 -11.48
C LYS A 125 11.76 3.47 -10.05
N MET A 126 12.47 4.07 -9.08
CA MET A 126 12.44 3.63 -7.69
C MET A 126 11.02 3.74 -7.10
N LEU A 127 10.28 4.79 -7.47
CA LEU A 127 8.90 4.97 -7.03
C LEU A 127 7.97 3.88 -7.62
N THR A 128 8.20 3.48 -8.87
CA THR A 128 7.46 2.38 -9.50
C THR A 128 7.74 1.04 -8.80
N ASP A 129 9.03 0.74 -8.52
CA ASP A 129 9.44 -0.49 -7.84
C ASP A 129 8.84 -0.57 -6.43
N ASP A 130 8.90 0.52 -5.65
CA ASP A 130 8.33 0.56 -4.30
C ASP A 130 6.80 0.44 -4.33
N ALA A 131 6.14 1.11 -5.27
CA ALA A 131 4.70 0.99 -5.46
C ALA A 131 4.27 -0.43 -5.84
N GLN A 132 5.01 -1.10 -6.73
CA GLN A 132 4.78 -2.50 -7.09
C GLN A 132 4.91 -3.41 -5.87
N LYS A 133 6.01 -3.28 -5.13
CA LYS A 133 6.26 -4.09 -3.94
C LYS A 133 5.17 -3.91 -2.89
N ARG A 134 4.80 -2.67 -2.57
CA ARG A 134 3.74 -2.38 -1.58
C ARG A 134 2.39 -2.93 -2.00
N LEU A 135 2.05 -2.85 -3.28
CA LEU A 135 0.80 -3.42 -3.79
C LEU A 135 0.81 -4.95 -3.67
N GLN A 136 1.91 -5.61 -4.01
CA GLN A 136 2.07 -7.05 -3.85
C GLN A 136 1.97 -7.48 -2.38
N ASP A 137 2.64 -6.75 -1.47
CA ASP A 137 2.59 -6.99 -0.03
C ASP A 137 1.15 -6.82 0.51
N PHE A 138 0.47 -5.75 0.12
CA PHE A 138 -0.92 -5.49 0.51
C PHE A 138 -1.86 -6.61 0.05
N ILE A 139 -1.77 -7.01 -1.24
CA ILE A 139 -2.62 -8.08 -1.79
C ILE A 139 -2.35 -9.41 -1.06
N THR A 140 -1.07 -9.70 -0.80
CA THR A 140 -0.66 -10.92 -0.09
C THR A 140 -1.21 -10.93 1.33
N GLU A 141 -1.03 -9.85 2.07
CA GLU A 141 -1.55 -9.69 3.43
C GLU A 141 -3.07 -9.84 3.47
N TYR A 142 -3.77 -9.14 2.59
CA TYR A 142 -5.22 -9.22 2.52
C TYR A 142 -5.73 -10.64 2.25
N ARG A 143 -5.16 -11.33 1.25
CA ARG A 143 -5.57 -12.70 0.88
C ARG A 143 -5.24 -13.73 1.94
N THR A 144 -4.17 -13.53 2.71
CA THR A 144 -3.72 -14.49 3.72
C THR A 144 -4.19 -14.18 5.14
N ASN A 145 -4.71 -12.98 5.41
CA ASN A 145 -5.02 -12.51 6.75
C ASN A 145 -5.96 -13.47 7.51
N LYS A 146 -7.09 -13.87 6.91
CA LYS A 146 -8.02 -14.82 7.53
C LYS A 146 -7.35 -16.17 7.81
N ALA A 147 -6.62 -16.71 6.83
CA ALA A 147 -5.92 -17.99 6.99
C ALA A 147 -4.85 -17.93 8.09
N ARG A 148 -4.14 -16.80 8.24
CA ARG A 148 -3.18 -16.56 9.33
C ARG A 148 -3.86 -16.48 10.70
N THR A 149 -5.02 -15.83 10.77
CA THR A 149 -5.82 -15.74 12.00
C THR A 149 -6.32 -17.13 12.42
N ASP A 150 -6.85 -17.91 11.47
CA ASP A 150 -7.30 -19.28 11.70
C ASP A 150 -6.13 -20.17 12.17
N TYR A 151 -4.97 -20.06 11.53
CA TYR A 151 -3.75 -20.77 11.93
C TYR A 151 -3.32 -20.43 13.36
N ALA A 152 -3.26 -19.16 13.72
CA ALA A 152 -2.90 -18.72 15.05
C ALA A 152 -3.88 -19.27 16.13
N TYR A 153 -5.18 -19.30 15.80
CA TYR A 153 -6.19 -19.91 16.66
C TYR A 153 -5.94 -21.40 16.86
N TYR A 154 -5.74 -22.17 15.78
CA TYR A 154 -5.50 -23.62 15.88
C TYR A 154 -4.20 -23.94 16.63
N VAL A 155 -3.14 -23.17 16.43
CA VAL A 155 -1.89 -23.29 17.20
C VAL A 155 -2.12 -23.08 18.69
N SER A 156 -2.92 -22.07 19.07
CA SER A 156 -3.25 -21.82 20.46
C SER A 156 -4.03 -22.98 21.10
N LEU A 157 -4.99 -23.54 20.35
CA LEU A 157 -5.82 -24.66 20.79
C LEU A 157 -5.02 -25.98 20.87
N GLU A 158 -4.12 -26.21 19.91
CA GLU A 158 -3.17 -27.34 19.95
C GLU A 158 -2.34 -27.30 21.23
N LYS A 159 -1.80 -26.15 21.59
CA LYS A 159 -1.02 -25.96 22.82
C LYS A 159 -1.83 -26.28 24.08
N GLN A 160 -3.10 -25.88 24.12
CA GLN A 160 -3.99 -26.20 25.24
C GLN A 160 -4.26 -27.71 25.32
N LEU A 161 -4.58 -28.36 24.21
CA LEU A 161 -4.85 -29.80 24.16
C LEU A 161 -3.62 -30.64 24.48
N ARG A 162 -2.45 -30.22 24.02
CA ARG A 162 -1.16 -30.80 24.41
C ARG A 162 -0.94 -30.72 25.92
N GLY A 163 -1.31 -29.59 26.54
CA GLY A 163 -1.27 -29.44 28.00
C GLY A 163 -2.19 -30.43 28.72
N LYS A 164 -3.43 -30.58 28.23
CA LYS A 164 -4.40 -31.57 28.77
C LYS A 164 -3.91 -32.99 28.62
N TYR A 165 -3.39 -33.36 27.45
CA TYR A 165 -2.78 -34.68 27.23
C TYR A 165 -1.63 -34.95 28.21
N LYS A 166 -0.68 -34.03 28.37
CA LYS A 166 0.43 -34.17 29.34
C LYS A 166 -0.05 -34.29 30.77
N ALA A 167 -1.10 -33.56 31.15
CA ALA A 167 -1.69 -33.68 32.48
C ALA A 167 -2.35 -35.04 32.72
N ALA A 168 -3.12 -35.54 31.74
CA ALA A 168 -3.72 -36.87 31.79
C ALA A 168 -2.65 -37.97 31.81
N GLN A 169 -1.60 -37.86 30.98
CA GLN A 169 -0.46 -38.77 30.98
C GLN A 169 0.23 -38.84 32.34
N LYS A 170 0.44 -37.68 32.99
CA LYS A 170 1.04 -37.62 34.33
C LYS A 170 0.14 -38.26 35.39
N LYS A 171 -1.19 -38.04 35.32
CA LYS A 171 -2.16 -38.67 36.26
C LYS A 171 -2.12 -40.20 36.13
N TYR A 172 -2.20 -40.70 34.89
CA TYR A 172 -2.13 -42.14 34.59
C TYR A 172 -0.83 -42.73 35.12
N ALA A 173 0.33 -42.18 34.79
CA ALA A 173 1.63 -42.70 35.25
C ALA A 173 1.77 -42.65 36.75
N SER A 174 1.40 -41.56 37.41
CA SER A 174 1.47 -41.41 38.85
C SER A 174 0.57 -42.39 39.60
N TYR A 175 -0.63 -42.67 39.04
CA TYR A 175 -1.54 -43.67 39.63
C TYR A 175 -1.01 -45.12 39.44
N ALA A 176 -0.52 -45.44 38.26
CA ALA A 176 0.08 -46.72 37.97
C ALA A 176 1.30 -47.04 38.88
N ASP A 177 2.22 -46.06 39.05
CA ASP A 177 3.43 -46.19 39.85
C ASP A 177 3.12 -46.36 41.35
N SER A 178 2.09 -45.65 41.88
CA SER A 178 1.75 -45.70 43.30
C SER A 178 1.01 -46.98 43.73
N HIS A 179 0.53 -47.81 42.77
CA HIS A 179 -0.31 -48.97 43.10
C HIS A 179 0.19 -50.28 42.47
N GLN A 180 1.47 -50.38 42.14
CA GLN A 180 2.08 -51.54 41.44
C GLN A 180 1.90 -52.89 42.16
N SER A 181 1.54 -52.91 43.42
CA SER A 181 1.43 -54.15 44.23
C SER A 181 -0.01 -54.56 44.63
N LEU A 182 -1.03 -53.90 44.06
CA LEU A 182 -2.43 -54.10 44.44
C LEU A 182 -3.21 -54.85 43.32
N GLU A 183 -3.68 -56.07 43.62
CA GLU A 183 -4.57 -56.86 42.75
C GLU A 183 -6.07 -56.61 43.00
N LEU A 184 -6.46 -55.41 43.36
CA LEU A 184 -7.84 -55.05 43.63
C LEU A 184 -8.57 -54.65 42.34
N LYS A 185 -9.75 -55.21 42.07
CA LYS A 185 -10.60 -54.93 40.92
C LYS A 185 -10.99 -53.45 40.78
N SER A 186 -11.11 -52.74 41.92
CA SER A 186 -11.34 -51.30 41.94
C SER A 186 -10.14 -50.49 41.46
N TYR A 187 -8.91 -50.96 41.61
CA TYR A 187 -7.70 -50.39 41.07
C TYR A 187 -7.67 -50.49 39.53
N GLU A 188 -7.97 -51.67 38.99
CA GLU A 188 -8.04 -51.86 37.52
C GLU A 188 -9.04 -50.93 36.85
N THR A 189 -10.24 -50.74 37.48
CA THR A 189 -11.26 -49.87 36.93
C THR A 189 -10.76 -48.42 36.82
N VAL A 190 -10.13 -47.88 37.87
CA VAL A 190 -9.60 -46.51 37.86
C VAL A 190 -8.43 -46.35 36.88
N LEU A 191 -7.58 -47.40 36.76
CA LEU A 191 -6.48 -47.37 35.79
C LEU A 191 -6.99 -47.28 34.38
N VAL A 192 -8.00 -48.11 34.01
CA VAL A 192 -8.65 -48.09 32.71
C VAL A 192 -9.32 -46.74 32.43
N ASP A 193 -9.97 -46.11 33.42
CA ASP A 193 -10.59 -44.82 33.29
C ASP A 193 -9.55 -43.71 33.01
N LEU A 194 -8.40 -43.74 33.71
CA LEU A 194 -7.30 -42.80 33.49
C LEU A 194 -6.62 -43.01 32.13
N GLU A 195 -6.48 -44.28 31.66
CA GLU A 195 -5.97 -44.61 30.34
C GLU A 195 -6.89 -44.07 29.25
N ASN A 196 -8.22 -44.23 29.41
CA ASN A 196 -9.22 -43.70 28.51
C ASN A 196 -9.18 -42.17 28.49
N GLU A 197 -9.04 -41.49 29.65
CA GLU A 197 -8.89 -40.03 29.73
C GLU A 197 -7.64 -39.57 28.94
N MET A 198 -6.51 -40.25 29.14
CA MET A 198 -5.26 -39.98 28.44
C MET A 198 -5.40 -40.21 26.92
N GLN A 199 -5.99 -41.32 26.53
CA GLN A 199 -6.18 -41.67 25.10
C GLN A 199 -7.12 -40.66 24.41
N ASN A 200 -8.20 -40.24 25.07
CA ASN A 200 -9.11 -39.23 24.55
C ASN A 200 -8.39 -37.88 24.38
N ALA A 201 -7.59 -37.48 25.38
CA ALA A 201 -6.79 -36.26 25.31
C ALA A 201 -5.73 -36.33 24.20
N PHE A 202 -5.11 -37.49 24.00
CA PHE A 202 -4.16 -37.74 22.91
C PHE A 202 -4.82 -37.65 21.53
N ASN A 203 -5.99 -38.25 21.36
CA ASN A 203 -6.75 -38.20 20.11
C ASN A 203 -7.14 -36.75 19.76
N ALA A 204 -7.66 -35.99 20.75
CA ALA A 204 -7.99 -34.59 20.56
C ALA A 204 -6.76 -33.72 20.19
N TYR A 205 -5.63 -33.94 20.86
CA TYR A 205 -4.36 -33.28 20.52
C TYR A 205 -3.92 -33.62 19.10
N THR A 206 -3.95 -34.90 18.71
CA THR A 206 -3.52 -35.34 17.38
C THR A 206 -4.39 -34.78 16.27
N GLN A 207 -5.72 -34.79 16.44
CA GLN A 207 -6.65 -34.16 15.52
C GLN A 207 -6.37 -32.68 15.35
N MET A 208 -6.12 -31.96 16.46
CA MET A 208 -5.80 -30.53 16.38
C MET A 208 -4.48 -30.26 15.69
N LYS A 209 -3.46 -31.10 15.90
CA LYS A 209 -2.18 -31.02 15.19
C LYS A 209 -2.37 -31.14 13.67
N GLN A 210 -3.27 -32.00 13.23
CA GLN A 210 -3.62 -32.11 11.80
C GLN A 210 -4.30 -30.82 11.30
N GLN A 211 -5.20 -30.20 12.11
CA GLN A 211 -5.82 -28.93 11.74
C GLN A 211 -4.81 -27.81 11.60
N VAL A 212 -3.79 -27.75 12.48
CA VAL A 212 -2.68 -26.79 12.37
C VAL A 212 -1.95 -26.95 11.04
N GLN A 213 -1.61 -28.19 10.64
CA GLN A 213 -0.94 -28.46 9.36
C GLN A 213 -1.81 -28.08 8.16
N MET A 214 -3.12 -28.36 8.20
CA MET A 214 -4.05 -27.94 7.15
C MET A 214 -4.19 -26.42 7.06
N ALA A 215 -4.23 -25.73 8.20
CA ALA A 215 -4.29 -24.27 8.21
C ALA A 215 -3.00 -23.62 7.68
N GLU A 216 -1.84 -24.21 7.98
CA GLU A 216 -0.55 -23.79 7.42
C GLU A 216 -0.52 -23.95 5.91
N ALA A 217 -0.95 -25.09 5.38
CA ALA A 217 -1.07 -25.34 3.95
C ALA A 217 -2.02 -24.34 3.29
N LYS A 218 -3.12 -23.97 3.96
CA LYS A 218 -4.08 -22.99 3.47
C LYS A 218 -3.49 -21.57 3.34
N ILE A 219 -2.56 -21.17 4.22
CA ILE A 219 -1.83 -19.91 4.06
C ILE A 219 -1.03 -19.93 2.75
N GLN A 220 -0.35 -21.02 2.46
CA GLN A 220 0.43 -21.19 1.23
C GLN A 220 -0.46 -21.15 -0.01
N GLU A 221 -1.59 -21.86 0.02
CA GLU A 221 -2.59 -21.87 -1.07
C GLU A 221 -3.15 -20.46 -1.36
N ARG A 222 -3.35 -19.66 -0.32
CA ARG A 222 -3.89 -18.29 -0.43
C ARG A 222 -2.83 -17.24 -0.81
N THR A 223 -1.55 -17.58 -0.70
CA THR A 223 -0.46 -16.67 -1.07
C THR A 223 -0.41 -16.52 -2.60
N PRO A 224 -0.66 -15.31 -3.13
CA PRO A 224 -0.64 -15.09 -4.58
C PRO A 224 0.79 -15.19 -5.11
N VAL A 225 0.92 -15.74 -6.32
CA VAL A 225 2.17 -15.70 -7.08
C VAL A 225 2.08 -14.55 -8.08
N PHE A 226 2.99 -13.57 -7.97
CA PHE A 226 3.11 -12.49 -8.92
C PHE A 226 4.24 -12.78 -9.88
N THR A 227 3.96 -12.66 -11.18
CA THR A 227 4.98 -12.74 -12.23
C THR A 227 5.11 -11.38 -12.87
N THR A 228 6.31 -10.80 -12.80
CA THR A 228 6.60 -9.53 -13.48
C THR A 228 6.80 -9.82 -14.97
N ILE A 229 5.99 -9.20 -15.82
CA ILE A 229 6.07 -9.32 -17.28
C ILE A 229 7.16 -8.38 -17.81
N GLU A 230 7.22 -7.16 -17.28
CA GLU A 230 8.20 -6.16 -17.63
C GLU A 230 8.63 -5.42 -16.35
N ASP A 231 9.93 -5.42 -16.09
CA ASP A 231 10.51 -4.68 -14.98
C ASP A 231 10.55 -3.17 -15.27
N SER A 232 10.45 -2.36 -14.23
CA SER A 232 10.61 -0.92 -14.38
C SER A 232 12.04 -0.58 -14.83
N TYR A 233 12.17 0.34 -15.77
CA TYR A 233 13.45 0.81 -16.28
C TYR A 233 13.59 2.32 -16.15
N VAL A 234 14.84 2.80 -16.17
CA VAL A 234 15.12 4.24 -16.13
C VAL A 234 14.81 4.83 -17.50
N PRO A 235 13.79 5.73 -17.65
CA PRO A 235 13.39 6.25 -18.94
C PRO A 235 14.47 7.19 -19.52
N THR A 236 14.75 7.03 -20.79
CA THR A 236 15.72 7.87 -21.51
C THR A 236 15.09 9.12 -22.13
N LYS A 237 13.77 9.15 -22.29
CA LYS A 237 13.03 10.25 -22.90
C LYS A 237 12.02 10.83 -21.92
N PRO A 238 11.92 12.18 -21.81
CA PRO A 238 10.91 12.82 -20.99
C PRO A 238 9.51 12.65 -21.61
N VAL A 239 8.51 12.39 -20.77
CA VAL A 239 7.08 12.28 -21.17
C VAL A 239 6.43 13.65 -21.27
N ALA A 240 6.90 14.62 -20.48
CA ALA A 240 6.39 16.00 -20.42
C ALA A 240 7.55 17.01 -20.30
N PRO A 241 7.36 18.27 -20.69
CA PRO A 241 6.21 18.84 -21.38
C PRO A 241 6.19 18.49 -22.88
N LYS A 242 5.00 18.32 -23.46
CA LYS A 242 4.82 18.11 -24.92
C LYS A 242 5.05 19.42 -25.66
N LYS A 243 6.31 19.74 -25.97
CA LYS A 243 6.75 21.02 -26.56
C LYS A 243 5.99 21.43 -27.79
N ALA A 244 5.70 20.49 -28.71
CA ALA A 244 4.94 20.74 -29.94
C ALA A 244 3.51 21.21 -29.62
N LEU A 245 2.82 20.62 -28.65
CA LEU A 245 1.46 20.99 -28.28
C LEU A 245 1.42 22.39 -27.62
N ILE A 246 2.43 22.74 -26.85
CA ILE A 246 2.58 24.08 -26.25
C ILE A 246 2.77 25.11 -27.37
N LEU A 247 3.59 24.82 -28.36
CA LEU A 247 3.84 25.72 -29.48
C LEU A 247 2.56 25.98 -30.30
N VAL A 248 1.78 24.92 -30.58
CA VAL A 248 0.49 25.03 -31.27
C VAL A 248 -0.50 25.87 -30.43
N ALA A 249 -0.56 25.67 -29.13
CA ALA A 249 -1.42 26.46 -28.24
C ALA A 249 -1.05 27.95 -28.24
N TYR A 250 0.24 28.29 -28.21
CA TYR A 250 0.69 29.70 -28.32
C TYR A 250 0.34 30.32 -29.66
N LEU A 251 0.47 29.55 -30.75
CA LEU A 251 0.11 30.00 -32.06
C LEU A 251 -1.38 30.30 -32.18
N MET A 252 -2.23 29.43 -31.64
CA MET A 252 -3.68 29.64 -31.58
C MET A 252 -4.06 30.88 -30.77
N ILE A 253 -3.45 31.03 -29.60
CA ILE A 253 -3.70 32.22 -28.74
C ILE A 253 -3.25 33.50 -29.46
N SER A 254 -2.13 33.48 -30.16
CA SER A 254 -1.63 34.64 -30.94
C SER A 254 -2.61 35.02 -32.06
N VAL A 255 -3.11 34.04 -32.82
CA VAL A 255 -4.08 34.28 -33.90
C VAL A 255 -5.40 34.84 -33.34
N LEU A 256 -5.92 34.24 -32.27
CA LEU A 256 -7.15 34.72 -31.63
C LEU A 256 -6.98 36.11 -31.00
N GLY A 257 -5.81 36.37 -30.42
CA GLY A 257 -5.48 37.69 -29.81
C GLY A 257 -5.41 38.80 -30.89
N THR A 258 -4.76 38.48 -32.05
CA THR A 258 -4.68 39.44 -33.15
C THR A 258 -6.05 39.67 -33.79
N ALA A 259 -6.82 38.61 -34.04
CA ALA A 259 -8.19 38.73 -34.56
C ALA A 259 -9.10 39.53 -33.64
N GLY A 260 -9.04 39.25 -32.33
CA GLY A 260 -9.78 39.99 -31.28
C GLY A 260 -9.40 41.48 -31.25
N TYR A 261 -8.09 41.78 -31.31
CA TYR A 261 -7.60 43.15 -31.36
C TYR A 261 -8.15 43.94 -32.60
N TYR A 262 -8.08 43.32 -33.78
CA TYR A 262 -8.62 43.98 -34.97
C TYR A 262 -10.15 44.13 -34.92
N TYR A 263 -10.87 43.15 -34.39
CA TYR A 263 -12.31 43.21 -34.21
C TYR A 263 -12.72 44.35 -33.24
N LEU A 264 -12.02 44.48 -32.08
CA LEU A 264 -12.26 45.57 -31.14
C LEU A 264 -11.92 46.91 -31.76
N LYS A 265 -10.81 47.04 -32.53
CA LYS A 265 -10.44 48.24 -33.24
C LYS A 265 -11.50 48.67 -34.29
N LEU A 266 -12.13 47.69 -34.92
CA LEU A 266 -13.21 47.94 -35.90
C LEU A 266 -14.49 48.42 -35.20
N LEU A 267 -14.82 47.85 -34.06
CA LEU A 267 -16.01 48.22 -33.24
C LEU A 267 -15.87 49.59 -32.59
N PHE A 268 -14.71 49.86 -31.97
CA PHE A 268 -14.49 51.08 -31.19
C PHE A 268 -13.78 52.19 -31.99
N GLY A 269 -13.12 51.87 -33.08
CA GLY A 269 -12.46 52.84 -33.96
C GLY A 269 -13.41 53.67 -34.84
N LYS A 270 -14.71 53.40 -34.83
CA LYS A 270 -15.76 54.12 -35.56
C LYS A 270 -16.42 55.29 -34.77
N LYS A 271 -15.88 55.65 -33.59
CA LYS A 271 -16.42 56.74 -32.81
C LYS A 271 -15.45 57.92 -32.66
N VAL A 272 -14.85 58.36 -33.76
CA VAL A 272 -14.29 59.70 -33.81
C VAL A 272 -14.42 60.16 -35.26
N TYR A 273 -15.58 60.74 -35.58
CA TYR A 273 -15.79 61.83 -36.53
C TYR A 273 -17.18 62.37 -36.25
#